data_cb620e270374ee583b884fb5435ab3d4
#
_entry.id   cb620e270374ee583b884fb5435ab3d4
#
_cell.length_a   1.000
_cell.length_b   1.000
_cell.length_c   1.000
_cell.angle_alpha   90.00
_cell.angle_beta   90.00
_cell.angle_gamma   90.00
#
_symmetry.space_group_name_H-M   'P 1'
#
loop_
_entity.id
_entity.type
_entity.pdbx_description
1 polymer ?
#
loop_
_entity_poly.entity_id
_entity_poly.type
_entity_poly.pdbx_seq_one_letter_code
_entity_poly.pdbx_strand_id
1 'polypeptide(L)'
;MKKLQVVLIGIGIASVAGLYLLPKVVVDNEATGAKMEGGAEATTAISESHENTLSSQNRDQASQLISKFRTAPSVEEKVAAAQVLAGIYKEEGIFDSAAYYWTEASTLWPDNLFLTEEAGKANYDAFSFALDKNKVEVLADRTRSFLNKVLEKDPTRLDLKSKIAMTYVSSANPMQGITLLREILEADPKNEDGLFNMGVLSMQSGQYDRAIGRFEELVQAHPQNMQGQFYLGVSYFESKEKNKAKAQFELVKKMTQDPMSLESIQGYLDQL
;
A
#
# COMPACT_ATOMS: atom_id res chain seq x y z
N MET A 1 -6.48 -37.36 -10.53
CA MET A 1 -6.14 -36.28 -9.54
C MET A 1 -5.95 -36.91 -8.18
N LYS A 2 -4.81 -36.69 -7.52
CA LYS A 2 -4.51 -37.28 -6.21
C LYS A 2 -5.43 -36.59 -5.16
N LYS A 3 -5.98 -37.37 -4.21
CA LYS A 3 -6.90 -36.87 -3.17
C LYS A 3 -6.43 -35.57 -2.48
N LEU A 4 -5.11 -35.37 -2.37
CA LEU A 4 -4.49 -34.18 -1.82
C LEU A 4 -4.72 -32.92 -2.68
N GLN A 5 -4.70 -33.03 -4.01
CA GLN A 5 -4.96 -31.91 -4.93
C GLN A 5 -6.42 -31.45 -4.85
N VAL A 6 -7.35 -32.39 -4.67
CA VAL A 6 -8.78 -32.06 -4.49
C VAL A 6 -9.00 -31.36 -3.14
N VAL A 7 -8.27 -31.74 -2.10
CA VAL A 7 -8.32 -31.10 -0.77
C VAL A 7 -7.72 -29.69 -0.83
N LEU A 8 -6.60 -29.48 -1.50
CA LEU A 8 -5.95 -28.15 -1.63
C LEU A 8 -6.76 -27.20 -2.50
N ILE A 9 -7.36 -27.69 -3.60
CA ILE A 9 -8.32 -26.92 -4.39
C ILE A 9 -9.57 -26.62 -3.56
N GLY A 10 -10.03 -27.57 -2.75
CA GLY A 10 -11.14 -27.37 -1.81
C GLY A 10 -10.84 -26.34 -0.72
N ILE A 11 -9.62 -26.31 -0.19
CA ILE A 11 -9.17 -25.31 0.80
C ILE A 11 -9.01 -23.93 0.13
N GLY A 12 -8.46 -23.87 -1.08
CA GLY A 12 -8.35 -22.61 -1.85
C GLY A 12 -9.71 -22.03 -2.21
N ILE A 13 -10.66 -22.85 -2.65
CA ILE A 13 -12.04 -22.45 -2.92
C ILE A 13 -12.77 -22.14 -1.60
N ALA A 14 -12.52 -22.88 -0.52
CA ALA A 14 -13.12 -22.64 0.79
C ALA A 14 -12.57 -21.37 1.45
N SER A 15 -11.29 -21.00 1.25
CA SER A 15 -10.76 -19.72 1.75
C SER A 15 -11.31 -18.53 0.95
N VAL A 16 -11.47 -18.65 -0.37
CA VAL A 16 -12.14 -17.61 -1.18
C VAL A 16 -13.64 -17.56 -0.89
N ALA A 17 -14.31 -18.71 -0.76
CA ALA A 17 -15.72 -18.78 -0.36
C ALA A 17 -15.92 -18.42 1.11
N GLY A 18 -14.95 -18.71 2.00
CA GLY A 18 -14.95 -18.29 3.40
C GLY A 18 -14.81 -16.78 3.57
N LEU A 19 -14.06 -16.11 2.72
CA LEU A 19 -14.03 -14.64 2.62
C LEU A 19 -15.37 -14.07 2.13
N TYR A 20 -16.11 -14.82 1.29
CA TYR A 20 -17.45 -14.45 0.84
C TYR A 20 -18.57 -14.84 1.83
N LEU A 21 -18.33 -15.86 2.69
CA LEU A 21 -19.27 -16.39 3.67
C LEU A 21 -18.96 -15.99 5.11
N LEU A 22 -17.87 -15.25 5.34
CA LEU A 22 -17.75 -14.50 6.59
C LEU A 22 -19.04 -13.71 6.73
N PRO A 23 -19.76 -13.84 7.87
CA PRO A 23 -20.88 -12.97 8.11
C PRO A 23 -20.34 -11.57 7.82
N LYS A 24 -20.94 -10.90 6.85
CA LYS A 24 -20.81 -9.46 6.75
C LYS A 24 -21.34 -8.99 8.08
N VAL A 25 -20.46 -8.80 9.04
CA VAL A 25 -20.73 -7.87 10.11
C VAL A 25 -20.74 -6.54 9.38
N VAL A 26 -21.86 -6.31 8.74
CA VAL A 26 -22.35 -5.00 8.44
C VAL A 26 -22.46 -4.40 9.83
N VAL A 27 -21.42 -3.73 10.29
CA VAL A 27 -21.62 -2.62 11.18
C VAL A 27 -22.57 -1.78 10.35
N ASP A 28 -23.84 -1.76 10.75
CA ASP A 28 -24.84 -0.91 10.15
C ASP A 28 -24.35 0.53 10.20
N ASN A 29 -23.63 0.93 9.18
CA ASN A 29 -23.38 2.32 8.82
C ASN A 29 -24.58 2.86 8.04
N GLU A 30 -25.81 2.48 8.42
CA GLU A 30 -27.03 3.17 7.97
C GLU A 30 -27.18 4.57 8.53
N ALA A 31 -26.16 5.12 9.17
CA ALA A 31 -26.18 6.50 9.62
C ALA A 31 -25.03 7.33 9.06
N THR A 32 -24.83 7.34 7.73
CA THR A 32 -24.17 8.50 7.07
C THR A 32 -24.29 8.43 5.55
N GLY A 33 -25.50 8.39 5.03
CA GLY A 33 -25.82 9.08 3.80
C GLY A 33 -25.92 10.59 4.06
N ALA A 34 -25.01 11.15 4.85
CA ALA A 34 -24.93 12.58 5.07
C ALA A 34 -24.01 13.18 4.01
N LYS A 35 -24.61 14.00 3.14
CA LYS A 35 -23.93 14.99 2.33
C LYS A 35 -22.76 15.59 3.12
N MET A 36 -21.60 15.68 2.49
CA MET A 36 -20.45 16.44 3.02
C MET A 36 -20.79 17.94 3.07
N GLU A 37 -21.47 18.35 4.12
CA GLU A 37 -21.58 19.73 4.59
C GLU A 37 -21.26 19.69 6.09
N GLY A 38 -20.07 20.07 6.48
CA GLY A 38 -19.66 20.25 7.87
C GLY A 38 -18.41 19.47 8.29
N GLY A 39 -17.24 20.08 8.12
CA GLY A 39 -15.95 19.47 8.40
C GLY A 39 -15.64 19.17 9.89
N ALA A 40 -16.52 19.39 10.84
CA ALA A 40 -16.27 19.20 12.27
C ALA A 40 -16.81 17.86 12.84
N GLU A 41 -17.95 17.36 12.34
CA GLU A 41 -18.56 16.13 12.85
C GLU A 41 -17.93 14.83 12.30
N ALA A 42 -17.47 14.85 11.04
CA ALA A 42 -16.76 13.71 10.46
C ALA A 42 -15.39 13.47 11.15
N THR A 43 -14.78 14.54 11.63
CA THR A 43 -13.50 14.54 12.36
C THR A 43 -13.59 13.77 13.69
N THR A 44 -14.70 13.90 14.39
CA THR A 44 -14.92 13.28 15.70
C THR A 44 -15.12 11.77 15.57
N ALA A 45 -15.89 11.34 14.57
CA ALA A 45 -16.22 9.93 14.34
C ALA A 45 -15.00 9.08 13.91
N ILE A 46 -14.11 9.63 13.06
CA ILE A 46 -12.88 8.92 12.63
C ILE A 46 -11.92 8.79 13.81
N SER A 47 -11.75 9.83 14.62
CA SER A 47 -10.86 9.83 15.78
C SER A 47 -11.27 8.82 16.86
N GLU A 48 -12.56 8.74 17.19
CA GLU A 48 -13.06 7.87 18.26
C GLU A 48 -13.05 6.38 17.90
N SER A 49 -13.28 6.02 16.62
CA SER A 49 -13.30 4.62 16.18
C SER A 49 -11.92 3.98 16.16
N HIS A 50 -10.85 4.76 15.97
CA HIS A 50 -9.48 4.26 15.81
C HIS A 50 -8.66 4.31 17.10
N GLU A 51 -9.05 5.10 18.11
CA GLU A 51 -8.38 5.13 19.43
C GLU A 51 -8.41 3.76 20.13
N ASN A 52 -9.49 3.01 19.97
CA ASN A 52 -9.64 1.69 20.59
C ASN A 52 -8.77 0.60 19.94
N THR A 53 -8.19 0.85 18.77
CA THR A 53 -7.31 -0.10 18.06
C THR A 53 -5.84 0.12 18.36
N LEU A 54 -5.47 1.26 18.99
CA LEU A 54 -4.09 1.54 19.38
C LEU A 54 -3.63 0.63 20.53
N SER A 55 -2.35 0.30 20.54
CA SER A 55 -1.70 -0.33 21.68
C SER A 55 -1.88 0.55 22.93
N SER A 56 -1.90 -0.06 24.13
CA SER A 56 -2.07 0.69 25.39
C SER A 56 -1.02 1.80 25.57
N GLN A 57 0.20 1.58 25.10
CA GLN A 57 1.30 2.53 25.19
C GLN A 57 1.05 3.77 24.30
N ASN A 58 0.52 3.60 23.10
CA ASN A 58 0.30 4.68 22.14
C ASN A 58 -1.03 5.42 22.36
N ARG A 59 -2.00 4.79 23.04
CA ARG A 59 -3.34 5.35 23.28
C ARG A 59 -3.32 6.64 24.09
N ASP A 60 -2.63 6.63 25.22
CA ASP A 60 -2.58 7.80 26.10
C ASP A 60 -1.85 8.96 25.41
N GLN A 61 -0.76 8.68 24.71
CA GLN A 61 -0.02 9.69 23.94
C GLN A 61 -0.87 10.25 22.80
N ALA A 62 -1.56 9.40 22.04
CA ALA A 62 -2.44 9.83 20.95
C ALA A 62 -3.58 10.73 21.49
N SER A 63 -4.22 10.36 22.60
CA SER A 63 -5.30 11.13 23.21
C SER A 63 -4.85 12.54 23.61
N GLN A 64 -3.67 12.67 24.24
CA GLN A 64 -3.08 13.97 24.56
C GLN A 64 -2.77 14.81 23.33
N LEU A 65 -2.21 14.18 22.28
CA LEU A 65 -1.87 14.85 21.04
C LEU A 65 -3.13 15.28 20.26
N ILE A 66 -4.20 14.49 20.28
CA ILE A 66 -5.49 14.85 19.68
C ILE A 66 -6.05 16.09 20.39
N SER A 67 -6.02 16.11 21.72
CA SER A 67 -6.43 17.30 22.49
C SER A 67 -5.59 18.51 22.10
N LYS A 68 -4.26 18.34 22.02
CA LYS A 68 -3.34 19.41 21.60
C LYS A 68 -3.62 19.86 20.18
N PHE A 69 -3.81 18.96 19.22
CA PHE A 69 -4.16 19.28 17.83
C PHE A 69 -5.43 20.13 17.73
N ARG A 70 -6.45 19.80 18.53
CA ARG A 70 -7.72 20.53 18.55
C ARG A 70 -7.63 21.92 19.19
N THR A 71 -6.85 22.06 20.26
CA THR A 71 -6.87 23.26 21.13
C THR A 71 -5.65 24.16 21.00
N ALA A 72 -4.59 23.72 20.32
CA ALA A 72 -3.37 24.53 20.16
C ALA A 72 -3.67 25.89 19.51
N PRO A 73 -3.08 26.98 20.03
CA PRO A 73 -3.37 28.33 19.55
C PRO A 73 -2.67 28.67 18.22
N SER A 74 -1.57 27.99 17.90
CA SER A 74 -0.80 28.25 16.68
C SER A 74 -0.91 27.13 15.66
N VAL A 75 -0.72 27.47 14.38
CA VAL A 75 -0.66 26.50 13.26
C VAL A 75 0.52 25.57 13.44
N GLU A 76 1.66 26.08 13.86
CA GLU A 76 2.89 25.30 14.09
C GLU A 76 2.67 24.19 15.12
N GLU A 77 2.01 24.49 16.24
CA GLU A 77 1.72 23.49 17.27
C GLU A 77 0.72 22.44 16.80
N LYS A 78 -0.31 22.84 16.03
CA LYS A 78 -1.25 21.91 15.42
C LYS A 78 -0.56 20.98 14.42
N VAL A 79 0.26 21.54 13.53
CA VAL A 79 1.03 20.76 12.54
C VAL A 79 1.98 19.79 13.27
N ALA A 80 2.70 20.24 14.29
CA ALA A 80 3.59 19.38 15.07
C ALA A 80 2.82 18.21 15.73
N ALA A 81 1.65 18.48 16.31
CA ALA A 81 0.81 17.43 16.89
C ALA A 81 0.30 16.45 15.83
N ALA A 82 -0.16 16.95 14.68
CA ALA A 82 -0.63 16.12 13.57
C ALA A 82 0.46 15.21 13.00
N GLN A 83 1.69 15.69 12.85
CA GLN A 83 2.82 14.90 12.38
C GLN A 83 3.13 13.72 13.31
N VAL A 84 3.15 13.97 14.63
CA VAL A 84 3.40 12.90 15.60
C VAL A 84 2.25 11.89 15.63
N LEU A 85 1.00 12.35 15.56
CA LEU A 85 -0.17 11.48 15.46
C LEU A 85 -0.11 10.60 14.21
N ALA A 86 0.20 11.18 13.07
CA ALA A 86 0.33 10.43 11.82
C ALA A 86 1.42 9.34 11.93
N GLY A 87 2.54 9.64 12.58
CA GLY A 87 3.59 8.66 12.86
C GLY A 87 3.10 7.51 13.73
N ILE A 88 2.45 7.79 14.86
CA ILE A 88 1.89 6.79 15.78
C ILE A 88 0.90 5.89 15.03
N TYR A 89 -0.04 6.46 14.29
CA TYR A 89 -1.04 5.68 13.56
C TYR A 89 -0.42 4.83 12.44
N LYS A 90 0.62 5.33 11.77
CA LYS A 90 1.35 4.57 10.75
C LYS A 90 2.07 3.35 11.35
N GLU A 91 2.74 3.52 12.49
CA GLU A 91 3.43 2.43 13.20
C GLU A 91 2.47 1.33 13.66
N GLU A 92 1.25 1.68 14.02
CA GLU A 92 0.19 0.75 14.39
C GLU A 92 -0.58 0.17 13.17
N GLY A 93 -0.18 0.54 11.93
CA GLY A 93 -0.84 0.07 10.70
C GLY A 93 -2.21 0.71 10.43
N ILE A 94 -2.56 1.80 11.14
CA ILE A 94 -3.82 2.52 11.00
C ILE A 94 -3.66 3.63 9.98
N PHE A 95 -3.48 3.24 8.71
CA PHE A 95 -3.11 4.13 7.61
C PHE A 95 -4.12 5.24 7.33
N ASP A 96 -5.41 5.00 7.58
CA ASP A 96 -6.44 6.03 7.40
C ASP A 96 -6.27 7.23 8.32
N SER A 97 -6.00 6.96 9.60
CA SER A 97 -5.76 8.02 10.57
C SER A 97 -4.43 8.73 10.29
N ALA A 98 -3.41 7.99 9.87
CA ALA A 98 -2.15 8.60 9.44
C ALA A 98 -2.36 9.54 8.24
N ALA A 99 -3.12 9.11 7.23
CA ALA A 99 -3.46 9.92 6.07
C ALA A 99 -4.30 11.14 6.43
N TYR A 100 -5.24 10.99 7.37
CA TYR A 100 -6.04 12.09 7.88
C TYR A 100 -5.15 13.19 8.51
N TYR A 101 -4.29 12.84 9.47
CA TYR A 101 -3.46 13.85 10.16
C TYR A 101 -2.42 14.50 9.25
N TRP A 102 -1.81 13.77 8.31
CA TRP A 102 -0.95 14.38 7.30
C TRP A 102 -1.71 15.32 6.35
N THR A 103 -2.94 14.96 5.97
CA THR A 103 -3.81 15.82 5.14
C THR A 103 -4.16 17.10 5.89
N GLU A 104 -4.53 17.02 7.16
CA GLU A 104 -4.80 18.18 8.01
C GLU A 104 -3.56 19.08 8.16
N ALA A 105 -2.39 18.49 8.42
CA ALA A 105 -1.14 19.26 8.49
C ALA A 105 -0.83 20.02 7.19
N SER A 106 -1.00 19.38 6.04
CA SER A 106 -0.83 20.02 4.73
C SER A 106 -1.87 21.11 4.47
N THR A 107 -3.10 20.93 4.93
CA THR A 107 -4.17 21.92 4.79
C THR A 107 -3.92 23.16 5.66
N LEU A 108 -3.39 22.96 6.84
CA LEU A 108 -3.02 24.05 7.75
C LEU A 108 -1.82 24.89 7.24
N TRP A 109 -0.94 24.27 6.45
CA TRP A 109 0.24 24.94 5.92
C TRP A 109 0.45 24.60 4.43
N PRO A 110 -0.40 25.14 3.52
CA PRO A 110 -0.51 24.69 2.11
C PRO A 110 0.75 24.91 1.27
N ASP A 111 1.58 25.88 1.62
CA ASP A 111 2.81 26.19 0.88
C ASP A 111 4.01 25.31 1.31
N ASN A 112 3.82 24.44 2.31
CA ASN A 112 4.85 23.54 2.78
C ASN A 112 4.85 22.24 1.94
N LEU A 113 5.79 22.17 0.99
CA LEU A 113 5.90 21.01 0.09
C LEU A 113 6.19 19.70 0.81
N PHE A 114 6.91 19.73 1.93
CA PHE A 114 7.15 18.53 2.74
C PHE A 114 5.84 17.95 3.29
N LEU A 115 4.99 18.81 3.86
CA LEU A 115 3.67 18.36 4.37
C LEU A 115 2.77 17.85 3.24
N THR A 116 2.84 18.50 2.08
CA THR A 116 2.10 18.09 0.88
C THR A 116 2.57 16.72 0.39
N GLU A 117 3.87 16.49 0.37
CA GLU A 117 4.45 15.18 0.00
C GLU A 117 4.04 14.09 0.98
N GLU A 118 4.19 14.33 2.28
CA GLU A 118 3.82 13.35 3.31
C GLU A 118 2.31 13.05 3.32
N ALA A 119 1.47 14.05 3.07
CA ALA A 119 0.03 13.82 2.88
C ALA A 119 -0.26 12.92 1.66
N GLY A 120 0.43 13.15 0.55
CA GLY A 120 0.32 12.30 -0.64
C GLY A 120 0.77 10.88 -0.40
N LYS A 121 1.91 10.67 0.26
CA LYS A 121 2.43 9.36 0.63
C LYS A 121 1.52 8.62 1.60
N ALA A 122 1.02 9.30 2.63
CA ALA A 122 0.12 8.69 3.60
C ALA A 122 -1.23 8.29 2.99
N ASN A 123 -1.78 9.11 2.07
CA ASN A 123 -2.98 8.73 1.32
C ASN A 123 -2.71 7.54 0.39
N TYR A 124 -1.50 7.42 -0.19
CA TYR A 124 -1.10 6.25 -0.96
C TYR A 124 -0.99 4.99 -0.07
N ASP A 125 -0.39 5.11 1.12
CA ASP A 125 -0.33 4.00 2.07
C ASP A 125 -1.75 3.52 2.43
N ALA A 126 -2.66 4.44 2.77
CA ALA A 126 -4.06 4.11 3.05
C ALA A 126 -4.78 3.51 1.83
N PHE A 127 -4.52 4.02 0.62
CA PHE A 127 -5.03 3.47 -0.64
C PHE A 127 -4.60 2.02 -0.84
N SER A 128 -3.35 1.68 -0.54
CA SER A 128 -2.79 0.34 -0.75
C SER A 128 -3.44 -0.74 0.11
N PHE A 129 -4.05 -0.37 1.24
CA PHE A 129 -4.72 -1.28 2.18
C PHE A 129 -6.26 -1.13 2.18
N ALA A 130 -6.81 -0.22 1.38
CA ALA A 130 -8.25 -0.01 1.32
C ALA A 130 -8.95 -1.15 0.56
N LEU A 131 -10.04 -1.67 1.14
CA LEU A 131 -10.86 -2.74 0.56
C LEU A 131 -12.17 -2.21 -0.07
N ASP A 132 -12.67 -1.09 0.43
CA ASP A 132 -13.87 -0.45 -0.10
C ASP A 132 -13.57 0.34 -1.38
N LYS A 133 -14.32 0.09 -2.45
CA LYS A 133 -14.08 0.71 -3.77
C LYS A 133 -14.18 2.23 -3.76
N ASN A 134 -15.18 2.79 -3.05
CA ASN A 134 -15.36 4.24 -3.01
C ASN A 134 -14.20 4.90 -2.25
N LYS A 135 -13.76 4.26 -1.18
CA LYS A 135 -12.60 4.69 -0.40
C LYS A 135 -11.32 4.62 -1.23
N VAL A 136 -11.10 3.53 -1.99
CA VAL A 136 -9.97 3.39 -2.92
C VAL A 136 -9.93 4.56 -3.90
N GLU A 137 -11.08 4.92 -4.52
CA GLU A 137 -11.14 6.02 -5.47
C GLU A 137 -10.81 7.38 -4.82
N VAL A 138 -11.40 7.67 -3.65
CA VAL A 138 -11.14 8.92 -2.91
C VAL A 138 -9.67 9.03 -2.51
N LEU A 139 -9.07 7.95 -1.99
CA LEU A 139 -7.66 7.95 -1.59
C LEU A 139 -6.72 8.06 -2.78
N ALA A 140 -7.05 7.42 -3.90
CA ALA A 140 -6.31 7.55 -5.16
C ALA A 140 -6.32 9.00 -5.67
N ASP A 141 -7.49 9.67 -5.66
CA ASP A 141 -7.62 11.06 -6.07
C ASP A 141 -6.83 12.01 -5.17
N ARG A 142 -6.90 11.80 -3.85
CA ARG A 142 -6.11 12.59 -2.89
C ARG A 142 -4.61 12.38 -3.09
N THR A 143 -4.18 11.13 -3.26
CA THR A 143 -2.77 10.81 -3.58
C THR A 143 -2.31 11.58 -4.80
N ARG A 144 -3.05 11.50 -5.91
CA ARG A 144 -2.72 12.22 -7.14
C ARG A 144 -2.69 13.73 -6.94
N SER A 145 -3.68 14.28 -6.23
CA SER A 145 -3.77 15.72 -5.97
C SER A 145 -2.55 16.25 -5.22
N PHE A 146 -2.13 15.57 -4.15
CA PHE A 146 -0.98 15.99 -3.35
C PHE A 146 0.34 15.78 -4.09
N LEU A 147 0.57 14.58 -4.64
CA LEU A 147 1.85 14.25 -5.26
C LEU A 147 2.09 15.01 -6.56
N ASN A 148 1.06 15.34 -7.35
CA ASN A 148 1.22 16.19 -8.53
C ASN A 148 1.70 17.60 -8.16
N LYS A 149 1.23 18.20 -7.06
CA LYS A 149 1.73 19.50 -6.60
C LYS A 149 3.23 19.47 -6.31
N VAL A 150 3.72 18.35 -5.78
CA VAL A 150 5.17 18.16 -5.54
C VAL A 150 5.90 18.00 -6.87
N LEU A 151 5.38 17.18 -7.79
CA LEU A 151 5.97 16.94 -9.11
C LEU A 151 5.98 18.19 -10.00
N GLU A 152 5.06 19.13 -9.82
CA GLU A 152 5.11 20.45 -10.48
C GLU A 152 6.35 21.27 -10.08
N LYS A 153 6.87 21.05 -8.87
CA LYS A 153 8.09 21.70 -8.36
C LYS A 153 9.35 20.89 -8.61
N ASP A 154 9.24 19.58 -8.55
CA ASP A 154 10.33 18.63 -8.80
C ASP A 154 9.86 17.45 -9.66
N PRO A 155 9.91 17.59 -11.00
CA PRO A 155 9.49 16.52 -11.91
C PRO A 155 10.39 15.28 -11.91
N THR A 156 11.55 15.34 -11.24
CA THR A 156 12.54 14.25 -11.22
C THR A 156 12.22 13.15 -10.20
N ARG A 157 11.22 13.37 -9.34
CA ARG A 157 10.81 12.44 -8.30
C ARG A 157 10.03 11.24 -8.89
N LEU A 158 10.80 10.27 -9.42
CA LEU A 158 10.26 9.06 -10.03
C LEU A 158 9.53 8.18 -9.00
N ASP A 159 9.94 8.21 -7.73
CA ASP A 159 9.28 7.54 -6.61
C ASP A 159 7.82 8.01 -6.41
N LEU A 160 7.57 9.32 -6.51
CA LEU A 160 6.22 9.87 -6.42
C LEU A 160 5.41 9.59 -7.69
N LYS A 161 6.05 9.65 -8.85
CA LYS A 161 5.43 9.30 -10.13
C LYS A 161 4.98 7.84 -10.15
N SER A 162 5.75 6.93 -9.55
CA SER A 162 5.39 5.51 -9.41
C SER A 162 4.13 5.33 -8.54
N LYS A 163 4.02 6.02 -7.42
CA LYS A 163 2.81 5.98 -6.57
C LYS A 163 1.57 6.46 -7.32
N ILE A 164 1.68 7.57 -8.06
CA ILE A 164 0.60 8.07 -8.93
C ILE A 164 0.22 7.01 -9.97
N ALA A 165 1.21 6.39 -10.62
CA ALA A 165 0.97 5.36 -11.62
C ALA A 165 0.12 4.20 -11.06
N MET A 166 0.44 3.73 -9.85
CA MET A 166 -0.30 2.63 -9.21
C MET A 166 -1.74 3.02 -8.84
N THR A 167 -2.00 4.29 -8.52
CA THR A 167 -3.40 4.75 -8.32
C THR A 167 -4.21 4.70 -9.61
N TYR A 168 -3.60 4.95 -10.77
CA TYR A 168 -4.27 4.81 -12.06
C TYR A 168 -4.47 3.35 -12.46
N VAL A 169 -3.49 2.47 -12.18
CA VAL A 169 -3.61 1.02 -12.44
C VAL A 169 -4.86 0.44 -11.78
N SER A 170 -5.19 0.88 -10.58
CA SER A 170 -6.36 0.42 -9.82
C SER A 170 -7.66 1.16 -10.16
N SER A 171 -7.64 2.06 -11.12
CA SER A 171 -8.79 2.89 -11.52
C SER A 171 -9.45 2.36 -12.82
N ALA A 172 -10.45 3.10 -13.31
CA ALA A 172 -11.05 2.86 -14.61
C ALA A 172 -10.08 3.08 -15.81
N ASN A 173 -8.92 3.71 -15.58
CA ASN A 173 -7.94 4.07 -16.59
C ASN A 173 -6.55 3.42 -16.37
N PRO A 174 -6.45 2.08 -16.28
CA PRO A 174 -5.20 1.39 -15.92
C PRO A 174 -4.06 1.66 -16.91
N MET A 175 -4.38 1.90 -18.18
CA MET A 175 -3.39 2.20 -19.21
C MET A 175 -2.61 3.48 -18.94
N GLN A 176 -3.20 4.47 -18.28
CA GLN A 176 -2.50 5.69 -17.87
C GLN A 176 -1.39 5.36 -16.85
N GLY A 177 -1.68 4.50 -15.87
CA GLY A 177 -0.68 4.04 -14.91
C GLY A 177 0.47 3.28 -15.58
N ILE A 178 0.13 2.37 -16.52
CA ILE A 178 1.14 1.62 -17.29
C ILE A 178 2.03 2.56 -18.12
N THR A 179 1.45 3.61 -18.71
CA THR A 179 2.21 4.63 -19.46
C THR A 179 3.20 5.36 -18.55
N LEU A 180 2.75 5.80 -17.36
CA LEU A 180 3.63 6.46 -16.39
C LEU A 180 4.77 5.55 -15.92
N LEU A 181 4.51 4.25 -15.70
CA LEU A 181 5.58 3.29 -15.35
C LEU A 181 6.58 3.10 -16.50
N ARG A 182 6.15 3.13 -17.75
CA ARG A 182 7.07 3.10 -18.91
C ARG A 182 7.93 4.36 -18.97
N GLU A 183 7.35 5.53 -18.79
CA GLU A 183 8.10 6.80 -18.74
C GLU A 183 9.14 6.81 -17.60
N ILE A 184 8.83 6.19 -16.44
CA ILE A 184 9.80 6.02 -15.36
C ILE A 184 10.99 5.18 -15.84
N LEU A 185 10.72 4.05 -16.50
CA LEU A 185 11.77 3.16 -17.01
C LEU A 185 12.50 3.70 -18.23
N GLU A 186 11.90 4.63 -19.00
CA GLU A 186 12.59 5.38 -20.04
C GLU A 186 13.57 6.39 -19.44
N ALA A 187 13.20 7.05 -18.34
CA ALA A 187 14.04 8.00 -17.62
C ALA A 187 15.16 7.30 -16.82
N ASP A 188 14.82 6.19 -16.16
CA ASP A 188 15.74 5.36 -15.39
C ASP A 188 15.43 3.87 -15.62
N PRO A 189 16.13 3.20 -16.54
CA PRO A 189 15.91 1.79 -16.87
C PRO A 189 16.13 0.83 -15.70
N LYS A 190 16.81 1.26 -14.63
CA LYS A 190 17.06 0.48 -13.43
C LYS A 190 16.21 0.91 -12.24
N ASN A 191 15.21 1.75 -12.47
CA ASN A 191 14.35 2.22 -11.41
C ASN A 191 13.64 1.06 -10.68
N GLU A 192 13.87 0.97 -9.39
CA GLU A 192 13.41 -0.14 -8.54
C GLU A 192 11.88 -0.27 -8.56
N ASP A 193 11.17 0.83 -8.31
CA ASP A 193 9.70 0.86 -8.30
C ASP A 193 9.12 0.57 -9.69
N GLY A 194 9.72 1.14 -10.75
CA GLY A 194 9.29 0.92 -12.13
C GLY A 194 9.38 -0.54 -12.55
N LEU A 195 10.53 -1.18 -12.30
CA LEU A 195 10.74 -2.59 -12.61
C LEU A 195 9.83 -3.49 -11.78
N PHE A 196 9.73 -3.23 -10.46
CA PHE A 196 8.89 -4.02 -9.56
C PHE A 196 7.43 -3.96 -9.99
N ASN A 197 6.87 -2.76 -10.15
CA ASN A 197 5.46 -2.59 -10.49
C ASN A 197 5.12 -3.15 -11.88
N MET A 198 5.99 -2.96 -12.88
CA MET A 198 5.78 -3.59 -14.19
C MET A 198 5.86 -5.12 -14.14
N GLY A 199 6.73 -5.69 -13.30
CA GLY A 199 6.80 -7.11 -13.02
C GLY A 199 5.51 -7.64 -12.41
N VAL A 200 5.00 -6.99 -11.36
CA VAL A 200 3.73 -7.34 -10.71
C VAL A 200 2.56 -7.28 -11.68
N LEU A 201 2.46 -6.23 -12.48
CA LEU A 201 1.40 -6.11 -13.50
C LEU A 201 1.47 -7.21 -14.56
N SER A 202 2.68 -7.61 -14.94
CA SER A 202 2.88 -8.74 -15.85
C SER A 202 2.39 -10.05 -15.24
N MET A 203 2.66 -10.30 -13.95
CA MET A 203 2.14 -11.46 -13.22
C MET A 203 0.60 -11.45 -13.15
N GLN A 204 0.01 -10.32 -12.75
CA GLN A 204 -1.45 -10.18 -12.63
C GLN A 204 -2.17 -10.43 -13.95
N SER A 205 -1.52 -10.14 -15.09
CA SER A 205 -2.04 -10.42 -16.43
C SER A 205 -1.66 -11.80 -16.97
N GLY A 206 -1.02 -12.67 -16.16
CA GLY A 206 -0.59 -14.01 -16.55
C GLY A 206 0.59 -14.03 -17.53
N GLN A 207 1.27 -12.90 -17.73
CA GLN A 207 2.41 -12.78 -18.64
C GLN A 207 3.72 -13.09 -17.89
N TYR A 208 3.85 -14.32 -17.40
CA TYR A 208 4.94 -14.72 -16.48
C TYR A 208 6.33 -14.56 -17.11
N ASP A 209 6.50 -14.81 -18.42
CA ASP A 209 7.80 -14.60 -19.10
C ASP A 209 8.25 -13.13 -19.05
N ARG A 210 7.29 -12.20 -19.20
CA ARG A 210 7.58 -10.76 -19.04
C ARG A 210 7.85 -10.39 -17.59
N ALA A 211 7.14 -10.99 -16.65
CA ALA A 211 7.38 -10.79 -15.24
C ALA A 211 8.78 -11.25 -14.85
N ILE A 212 9.20 -12.43 -15.31
CA ILE A 212 10.56 -12.95 -15.13
C ILE A 212 11.58 -11.93 -15.60
N GLY A 213 11.46 -11.45 -16.85
CA GLY A 213 12.42 -10.48 -17.40
C GLY A 213 12.51 -9.20 -16.54
N ARG A 214 11.37 -8.66 -16.08
CA ARG A 214 11.35 -7.47 -15.24
C ARG A 214 11.95 -7.71 -13.85
N PHE A 215 11.65 -8.85 -13.24
CA PHE A 215 12.24 -9.17 -11.94
C PHE A 215 13.72 -9.58 -12.04
N GLU A 216 14.16 -10.21 -13.13
CA GLU A 216 15.60 -10.44 -13.38
C GLU A 216 16.36 -9.12 -13.50
N GLU A 217 15.84 -8.15 -14.28
CA GLU A 217 16.40 -6.79 -14.37
C GLU A 217 16.44 -6.12 -12.98
N LEU A 218 15.36 -6.22 -12.21
CA LEU A 218 15.26 -5.66 -10.86
C LEU A 218 16.32 -6.24 -9.93
N VAL A 219 16.39 -7.57 -9.79
CA VAL A 219 17.31 -8.20 -8.84
C VAL A 219 18.77 -8.11 -9.29
N GLN A 220 19.03 -7.91 -10.57
CA GLN A 220 20.36 -7.60 -11.08
C GLN A 220 20.80 -6.19 -10.66
N ALA A 221 19.92 -5.22 -10.75
CA ALA A 221 20.20 -3.82 -10.36
C ALA A 221 20.17 -3.64 -8.83
N HIS A 222 19.25 -4.31 -8.15
CA HIS A 222 18.95 -4.20 -6.73
C HIS A 222 18.95 -5.58 -6.06
N PRO A 223 20.13 -6.23 -5.86
CA PRO A 223 20.20 -7.62 -5.37
C PRO A 223 19.60 -7.83 -3.97
N GLN A 224 19.50 -6.77 -3.17
CA GLN A 224 18.94 -6.80 -1.82
C GLN A 224 17.43 -6.58 -1.79
N ASN A 225 16.77 -6.31 -2.94
CA ASN A 225 15.32 -6.22 -2.99
C ASN A 225 14.70 -7.61 -2.79
N MET A 226 14.36 -7.92 -1.55
CA MET A 226 13.80 -9.22 -1.16
C MET A 226 12.45 -9.49 -1.84
N GLN A 227 11.62 -8.47 -2.02
CA GLN A 227 10.34 -8.62 -2.72
C GLN A 227 10.55 -8.99 -4.18
N GLY A 228 11.46 -8.31 -4.88
CA GLY A 228 11.83 -8.65 -6.26
C GLY A 228 12.36 -10.06 -6.38
N GLN A 229 13.23 -10.50 -5.46
CA GLN A 229 13.74 -11.86 -5.40
C GLN A 229 12.61 -12.87 -5.18
N PHE A 230 11.67 -12.60 -4.27
CA PHE A 230 10.52 -13.46 -3.99
C PHE A 230 9.60 -13.57 -5.22
N TYR A 231 9.21 -12.43 -5.82
CA TYR A 231 8.32 -12.43 -6.99
C TYR A 231 8.98 -13.03 -8.25
N LEU A 232 10.31 -12.96 -8.37
CA LEU A 232 11.04 -13.72 -9.39
C LEU A 232 10.84 -15.24 -9.18
N GLY A 233 10.98 -15.70 -7.94
CA GLY A 233 10.71 -17.10 -7.58
C GLY A 233 9.29 -17.53 -7.92
N VAL A 234 8.29 -16.70 -7.59
CA VAL A 234 6.89 -16.94 -7.93
C VAL A 234 6.68 -16.97 -9.44
N SER A 235 7.30 -16.04 -10.18
CA SER A 235 7.19 -15.98 -11.64
C SER A 235 7.76 -17.24 -12.31
N TYR A 236 8.91 -17.75 -11.85
CA TYR A 236 9.46 -19.03 -12.30
C TYR A 236 8.56 -20.21 -11.95
N PHE A 237 7.95 -20.20 -10.75
CA PHE A 237 7.01 -21.24 -10.32
C PHE A 237 5.80 -21.32 -11.24
N GLU A 238 5.16 -20.18 -11.53
CA GLU A 238 4.00 -20.07 -12.42
C GLU A 238 4.35 -20.42 -13.88
N SER A 239 5.55 -20.10 -14.33
CA SER A 239 6.08 -20.52 -15.65
C SER A 239 6.55 -21.97 -15.68
N LYS A 240 6.41 -22.73 -14.58
CA LYS A 240 6.81 -24.15 -14.46
C LYS A 240 8.33 -24.37 -14.58
N GLU A 241 9.12 -23.37 -14.39
CA GLU A 241 10.59 -23.44 -14.35
C GLU A 241 11.06 -23.90 -12.97
N LYS A 242 10.69 -25.12 -12.57
CA LYS A 242 10.85 -25.65 -11.21
C LYS A 242 12.25 -25.51 -10.61
N ASN A 243 13.29 -25.78 -11.40
CA ASN A 243 14.68 -25.70 -10.90
C ASN A 243 15.07 -24.26 -10.55
N LYS A 244 14.68 -23.29 -11.40
CA LYS A 244 14.93 -21.88 -11.13
C LYS A 244 14.10 -21.37 -9.96
N ALA A 245 12.82 -21.73 -9.90
CA ALA A 245 11.93 -21.39 -8.78
C ALA A 245 12.51 -21.87 -7.45
N LYS A 246 12.95 -23.15 -7.40
CA LYS A 246 13.57 -23.72 -6.20
C LYS A 246 14.83 -22.96 -5.78
N ALA A 247 15.75 -22.72 -6.71
CA ALA A 247 16.99 -21.99 -6.43
C ALA A 247 16.70 -20.57 -5.90
N GLN A 248 15.70 -19.92 -6.50
CA GLN A 248 15.30 -18.56 -6.13
C GLN A 248 14.65 -18.51 -4.74
N PHE A 249 13.74 -19.43 -4.41
CA PHE A 249 13.14 -19.50 -3.07
C PHE A 249 14.17 -19.85 -1.99
N GLU A 250 15.12 -20.73 -2.27
CA GLU A 250 16.22 -21.02 -1.36
C GLU A 250 17.14 -19.80 -1.13
N LEU A 251 17.30 -18.94 -2.14
CA LEU A 251 18.00 -17.66 -1.98
C LEU A 251 17.22 -16.73 -1.05
N VAL A 252 15.90 -16.50 -1.31
CA VAL A 252 15.05 -15.61 -0.50
C VAL A 252 14.98 -16.09 0.94
N LYS A 253 14.92 -17.40 1.17
CA LYS A 253 14.92 -17.99 2.51
C LYS A 253 16.14 -17.61 3.35
N LYS A 254 17.28 -17.34 2.71
CA LYS A 254 18.51 -16.87 3.38
C LYS A 254 18.50 -15.35 3.65
N MET A 255 17.64 -14.61 2.97
CA MET A 255 17.56 -13.14 3.08
C MET A 255 16.63 -12.67 4.20
N THR A 256 15.79 -13.55 4.74
CA THR A 256 14.81 -13.19 5.78
C THR A 256 14.91 -14.04 7.02
N GLN A 257 14.52 -13.48 8.16
CA GLN A 257 14.28 -14.17 9.43
C GLN A 257 12.81 -14.08 9.84
N ASP A 258 11.97 -13.39 9.04
CA ASP A 258 10.56 -13.23 9.36
C ASP A 258 9.80 -14.56 9.22
N PRO A 259 9.12 -15.02 10.28
CA PRO A 259 8.44 -16.31 10.28
C PRO A 259 7.37 -16.45 9.20
N MET A 260 6.60 -15.40 8.92
CA MET A 260 5.53 -15.42 7.91
C MET A 260 6.10 -15.54 6.49
N SER A 261 7.19 -14.80 6.22
CA SER A 261 7.92 -14.91 4.95
C SER A 261 8.50 -16.30 4.77
N LEU A 262 9.10 -16.88 5.82
CA LEU A 262 9.66 -18.23 5.79
C LEU A 262 8.59 -19.30 5.54
N GLU A 263 7.43 -19.17 6.17
CA GLU A 263 6.28 -20.07 5.96
C GLU A 263 5.77 -19.99 4.50
N SER A 264 5.62 -18.78 3.97
CA SER A 264 5.20 -18.56 2.57
C SER A 264 6.20 -19.20 1.59
N ILE A 265 7.50 -18.98 1.79
CA ILE A 265 8.55 -19.55 0.95
C ILE A 265 8.52 -21.10 1.02
N GLN A 266 8.40 -21.66 2.23
CA GLN A 266 8.32 -23.09 2.41
C GLN A 266 7.11 -23.69 1.69
N GLY A 267 5.96 -22.99 1.72
CA GLY A 267 4.75 -23.40 0.99
C GLY A 267 4.96 -23.52 -0.52
N TYR A 268 5.78 -22.67 -1.13
CA TYR A 268 6.18 -22.81 -2.52
C TYR A 268 7.17 -23.96 -2.76
N LEU A 269 8.17 -24.11 -1.88
CA LEU A 269 9.17 -25.19 -1.98
C LEU A 269 8.54 -26.58 -1.89
N ASP A 270 7.52 -26.76 -1.05
CA ASP A 270 6.80 -28.03 -0.86
C ASP A 270 5.96 -28.43 -2.09
N GLN A 271 5.66 -27.49 -2.99
CA GLN A 271 4.89 -27.70 -4.21
C GLN A 271 5.77 -27.97 -5.45
N LEU A 272 7.07 -27.80 -5.34
CA LEU A 272 8.02 -28.01 -6.44
C LEU A 272 8.46 -29.48 -6.56
#